data_6d95d2e17fa574e69964bfd34ca20d24
#
_entry.id   6d95d2e17fa574e69964bfd34ca20d24
#
_cell.length_a   1.000
_cell.length_b   1.000
_cell.length_c   1.000
_cell.angle_alpha   90.00
_cell.angle_beta   90.00
_cell.angle_gamma   90.00
#
_symmetry.space_group_name_H-M   'P 1'
#
loop_
_entity.id
_entity.type
_entity.pdbx_description
1 polymer ?
#
loop_
_entity_poly.entity_id
_entity_poly.type
_entity_poly.pdbx_seq_one_letter_code
_entity_poly.pdbx_strand_id
1 'polypeptide(L)'
;MSYLVATRERLYIQFKRAHFMTNTLQDPMPHSPVRLLCTDFDGTLFDHLSQPCIPKPLLKAIQRLQQRGCLWMVNTGRDKSYLLESLIPHCAEVYPDYLGTVERELFHWNGQEYRQEAEWNRSVQTIHDDLFKTHETLITKVGQWIRTNFCAQVYEDPFSPVCLIASSQEEAEIIHEGVARITAEVDQLAWVRNDVYARFAHVSIHKGSVMREVARKHAIGPHAMVAAGDHFNDLPMLERRYAEHLIVPSNSMPEVIEKARSEGGYVANSQAGQGLLEGLTKLGMLEEPMMDPYS
;
A
#
# COMPACT_ATOMS: atom_id res chain seq x y z
N MET A 1 -2.29 -26.46 -8.22
CA MET A 1 -1.84 -25.08 -7.99
C MET A 1 -1.03 -24.90 -6.72
N SER A 2 -1.39 -25.53 -5.60
CA SER A 2 -0.67 -25.41 -4.30
C SER A 2 0.77 -25.95 -4.30
N TYR A 3 1.11 -26.91 -5.15
CA TYR A 3 2.47 -27.53 -5.22
C TYR A 3 3.54 -26.63 -5.84
N LEU A 4 3.19 -25.76 -6.76
CA LEU A 4 4.17 -24.86 -7.44
C LEU A 4 4.59 -23.68 -6.56
N VAL A 5 3.70 -23.19 -5.71
CA VAL A 5 4.00 -22.11 -4.75
C VAL A 5 4.95 -22.63 -3.66
N ALA A 6 4.66 -23.80 -3.09
CA ALA A 6 5.48 -24.41 -2.05
C ALA A 6 6.91 -24.78 -2.52
N THR A 7 7.09 -25.10 -3.80
CA THR A 7 8.40 -25.47 -4.36
C THR A 7 9.27 -24.24 -4.62
N ARG A 8 8.67 -23.10 -5.03
CA ARG A 8 9.38 -21.83 -5.22
C ARG A 8 9.76 -21.18 -3.88
N GLU A 9 8.91 -21.30 -2.86
CA GLU A 9 9.24 -20.86 -1.51
C GLU A 9 10.43 -21.63 -0.92
N ARG A 10 10.53 -22.95 -1.13
CA ARG A 10 11.68 -23.75 -0.66
C ARG A 10 13.00 -23.37 -1.33
N LEU A 11 13.01 -23.06 -2.61
CA LEU A 11 14.21 -22.61 -3.32
C LEU A 11 14.70 -21.25 -2.82
N TYR A 12 13.81 -20.34 -2.47
CA TYR A 12 14.16 -19.04 -1.89
C TYR A 12 14.79 -19.15 -0.50
N ILE A 13 14.31 -20.08 0.32
CA ILE A 13 14.89 -20.36 1.66
C ILE A 13 16.33 -20.83 1.56
N GLN A 14 16.66 -21.69 0.58
CA GLN A 14 18.03 -22.16 0.37
C GLN A 14 18.94 -21.00 -0.09
N PHE A 15 18.44 -20.08 -0.91
CA PHE A 15 19.21 -18.95 -1.42
C PHE A 15 19.54 -17.91 -0.32
N LYS A 16 18.58 -17.56 0.55
CA LYS A 16 18.86 -16.69 1.71
C LYS A 16 19.79 -17.31 2.73
N ARG A 17 19.75 -18.62 2.94
CA ARG A 17 20.74 -19.33 3.80
C ARG A 17 22.14 -19.27 3.24
N ALA A 18 22.32 -19.39 1.93
CA ALA A 18 23.63 -19.26 1.30
C ALA A 18 24.19 -17.84 1.40
N HIS A 19 23.34 -16.80 1.26
CA HIS A 19 23.76 -15.39 1.40
C HIS A 19 24.10 -14.98 2.84
N PHE A 20 23.48 -15.61 3.85
CA PHE A 20 23.79 -15.32 5.26
C PHE A 20 25.12 -15.92 5.72
N MET A 21 25.63 -16.94 5.00
CA MET A 21 26.88 -17.65 5.37
C MET A 21 28.14 -17.12 4.67
N THR A 22 28.01 -16.19 3.70
CA THR A 22 29.16 -15.65 2.94
C THR A 22 29.52 -14.21 3.30
N ASN A 23 28.98 -13.64 4.38
CA ASN A 23 29.31 -12.29 4.82
C ASN A 23 30.64 -12.27 5.57
N THR A 24 31.74 -12.38 4.83
CA THR A 24 33.08 -11.92 5.26
C THR A 24 33.11 -10.39 5.12
N LEU A 25 33.21 -9.70 6.28
CA LEU A 25 33.80 -8.35 6.47
C LEU A 25 33.75 -7.43 5.23
N GLN A 26 32.55 -7.05 4.80
CA GLN A 26 32.36 -5.82 4.04
C GLN A 26 32.16 -4.69 5.03
N ASP A 27 32.84 -3.55 4.81
CA ASP A 27 32.57 -2.31 5.53
C ASP A 27 31.06 -2.07 5.58
N PRO A 28 30.51 -1.65 6.75
CA PRO A 28 29.07 -1.44 6.86
C PRO A 28 28.65 -0.42 5.79
N MET A 29 27.79 -0.85 4.85
CA MET A 29 27.19 0.03 3.86
C MET A 29 26.59 1.23 4.58
N PRO A 30 26.78 2.47 4.10
CA PRO A 30 26.19 3.64 4.73
C PRO A 30 24.69 3.45 4.83
N HIS A 31 24.14 3.65 6.04
CA HIS A 31 22.70 3.51 6.27
C HIS A 31 21.94 4.43 5.34
N SER A 32 20.90 3.91 4.71
CA SER A 32 19.99 4.74 3.93
C SER A 32 19.35 5.81 4.83
N PRO A 33 19.23 7.06 4.39
CA PRO A 33 18.43 8.06 5.11
C PRO A 33 16.96 7.60 5.21
N VAL A 34 16.49 6.79 4.27
CA VAL A 34 15.16 6.17 4.27
C VAL A 34 15.21 4.83 4.96
N ARG A 35 14.36 4.67 5.98
CA ARG A 35 14.23 3.44 6.76
C ARG A 35 12.93 2.69 6.50
N LEU A 36 11.91 3.35 5.93
CA LEU A 36 10.66 2.73 5.50
C LEU A 36 10.22 3.32 4.16
N LEU A 37 10.13 2.47 3.14
CA LEU A 37 9.49 2.74 1.87
C LEU A 37 8.11 2.06 1.89
N CYS A 38 7.03 2.83 1.91
CA CYS A 38 5.65 2.35 1.80
C CYS A 38 5.10 2.71 0.42
N THR A 39 4.71 1.70 -0.34
CA THR A 39 4.14 1.88 -1.68
C THR A 39 2.73 1.32 -1.72
N ASP A 40 1.82 2.01 -2.39
CA ASP A 40 0.65 1.35 -2.94
C ASP A 40 1.07 0.32 -4.00
N PHE A 41 0.11 -0.50 -4.46
CA PHE A 41 0.36 -1.56 -5.42
C PHE A 41 -0.07 -1.15 -6.83
N ASP A 42 -1.38 -1.05 -7.08
CA ASP A 42 -1.95 -0.80 -8.41
C ASP A 42 -1.75 0.66 -8.84
N GLY A 43 -1.23 0.89 -10.03
CA GLY A 43 -0.99 2.25 -10.52
C GLY A 43 0.21 2.96 -9.88
N THR A 44 0.79 2.42 -8.81
CA THR A 44 1.96 2.99 -8.12
C THR A 44 3.20 2.11 -8.25
N LEU A 45 3.14 0.85 -7.85
CA LEU A 45 4.21 -0.13 -8.00
C LEU A 45 4.04 -0.95 -9.26
N PHE A 46 2.80 -1.37 -9.54
CA PHE A 46 2.39 -2.33 -10.52
C PHE A 46 1.53 -1.68 -11.61
N ASP A 47 1.86 -1.95 -12.87
CA ASP A 47 1.08 -1.51 -14.03
C ASP A 47 0.69 -2.73 -14.87
N HIS A 48 -0.61 -3.01 -14.94
CA HIS A 48 -1.17 -4.12 -15.69
C HIS A 48 -0.91 -4.03 -17.22
N LEU A 49 -0.71 -2.81 -17.72
CA LEU A 49 -0.53 -2.55 -19.16
C LEU A 49 0.94 -2.62 -19.59
N SER A 50 1.87 -2.64 -18.62
CA SER A 50 3.30 -2.66 -18.90
C SER A 50 3.88 -4.08 -18.88
N GLN A 51 4.96 -4.29 -19.64
CA GLN A 51 5.76 -5.52 -19.60
C GLN A 51 7.24 -5.20 -19.42
N PRO A 52 7.85 -5.51 -18.27
CA PRO A 52 7.24 -6.17 -17.10
C PRO A 52 6.32 -5.22 -16.32
N CYS A 53 5.32 -5.76 -15.63
CA CYS A 53 4.35 -4.99 -14.84
C CYS A 53 5.01 -4.20 -13.69
N ILE A 54 6.12 -4.68 -13.15
CA ILE A 54 7.01 -3.94 -12.22
C ILE A 54 8.36 -3.74 -12.90
N PRO A 55 8.86 -2.51 -13.04
CA PRO A 55 10.13 -2.25 -13.68
C PRO A 55 11.30 -2.94 -12.97
N LYS A 56 12.10 -3.72 -13.70
CA LYS A 56 13.28 -4.39 -13.12
C LYS A 56 14.27 -3.42 -12.43
N PRO A 57 14.54 -2.21 -12.97
CA PRO A 57 15.38 -1.23 -12.29
C PRO A 57 14.82 -0.80 -10.94
N LEU A 58 13.49 -0.66 -10.81
CA LEU A 58 12.83 -0.34 -9.54
C LEU A 58 13.05 -1.45 -8.51
N LEU A 59 12.84 -2.72 -8.88
CA LEU A 59 13.09 -3.85 -7.96
C LEU A 59 14.55 -3.89 -7.51
N LYS A 60 15.51 -3.62 -8.40
CA LYS A 60 16.92 -3.52 -8.02
C LYS A 60 17.19 -2.36 -7.07
N ALA A 61 16.53 -1.22 -7.27
CA ALA A 61 16.61 -0.07 -6.37
C ALA A 61 16.05 -0.41 -4.98
N ILE A 62 14.87 -1.01 -4.91
CA ILE A 62 14.25 -1.47 -3.66
C ILE A 62 15.17 -2.49 -2.95
N GLN A 63 15.71 -3.45 -3.68
CA GLN A 63 16.65 -4.45 -3.13
C GLN A 63 17.88 -3.77 -2.46
N ARG A 64 18.46 -2.76 -3.12
CA ARG A 64 19.57 -2.00 -2.56
C ARG A 64 19.16 -1.23 -1.30
N LEU A 65 17.98 -0.64 -1.28
CA LEU A 65 17.44 0.02 -0.09
C LEU A 65 17.28 -0.99 1.06
N GLN A 66 16.72 -2.17 0.81
CA GLN A 66 16.59 -3.23 1.82
C GLN A 66 17.96 -3.72 2.34
N GLN A 67 18.96 -3.88 1.46
CA GLN A 67 20.32 -4.25 1.86
C GLN A 67 20.96 -3.21 2.78
N ARG A 68 20.53 -1.95 2.71
CA ARG A 68 20.97 -0.81 3.54
C ARG A 68 20.09 -0.61 4.78
N GLY A 69 19.19 -1.55 5.07
CA GLY A 69 18.34 -1.55 6.25
C GLY A 69 17.01 -0.79 6.11
N CYS A 70 16.63 -0.40 4.90
CA CYS A 70 15.30 0.12 4.64
C CYS A 70 14.29 -1.03 4.60
N LEU A 71 13.18 -0.89 5.31
CA LEU A 71 12.04 -1.80 5.18
C LEU A 71 11.19 -1.39 3.97
N TRP A 72 10.72 -2.36 3.21
CA TRP A 72 9.76 -2.13 2.15
C TRP A 72 8.39 -2.68 2.54
N MET A 73 7.38 -1.85 2.46
CA MET A 73 5.98 -2.18 2.71
C MET A 73 5.15 -1.94 1.44
N VAL A 74 4.35 -2.93 1.04
CA VAL A 74 3.26 -2.75 0.08
C VAL A 74 1.96 -2.59 0.86
N ASN A 75 1.20 -1.52 0.59
CA ASN A 75 0.01 -1.13 1.35
C ASN A 75 -1.17 -0.87 0.40
N THR A 76 -2.09 -1.81 0.29
CA THR A 76 -3.09 -1.87 -0.78
C THR A 76 -4.51 -2.12 -0.27
N GLY A 77 -5.51 -1.76 -1.08
CA GLY A 77 -6.91 -2.15 -0.87
C GLY A 77 -7.22 -3.61 -1.21
N ARG A 78 -6.29 -4.33 -1.86
CA ARG A 78 -6.45 -5.76 -2.19
C ARG A 78 -6.34 -6.64 -0.95
N ASP A 79 -7.04 -7.78 -0.95
CA ASP A 79 -6.80 -8.83 0.02
C ASP A 79 -5.43 -9.51 -0.18
N LYS A 80 -4.96 -10.22 0.86
CA LYS A 80 -3.64 -10.86 0.86
C LYS A 80 -3.48 -11.89 -0.27
N SER A 81 -4.48 -12.70 -0.53
CA SER A 81 -4.38 -13.78 -1.51
C SER A 81 -4.22 -13.21 -2.92
N TYR A 82 -5.06 -12.26 -3.26
CA TYR A 82 -5.03 -11.59 -4.56
C TYR A 82 -3.75 -10.78 -4.76
N LEU A 83 -3.27 -10.10 -3.71
CA LEU A 83 -2.00 -9.38 -3.74
C LEU A 83 -0.84 -10.34 -4.02
N LEU A 84 -0.74 -11.45 -3.31
CA LEU A 84 0.35 -12.42 -3.49
C LEU A 84 0.33 -13.09 -4.87
N GLU A 85 -0.85 -13.41 -5.40
CA GLU A 85 -0.99 -13.95 -6.75
C GLU A 85 -0.49 -12.97 -7.82
N SER A 86 -0.71 -11.66 -7.61
CA SER A 86 -0.30 -10.62 -8.54
C SER A 86 1.16 -10.19 -8.34
N LEU A 87 1.65 -10.12 -7.09
CA LEU A 87 2.97 -9.60 -6.75
C LEU A 87 4.09 -10.64 -6.96
N ILE A 88 3.90 -11.86 -6.44
CA ILE A 88 4.95 -12.89 -6.39
C ILE A 88 5.56 -13.23 -7.76
N PRO A 89 4.78 -13.37 -8.86
CA PRO A 89 5.35 -13.67 -10.17
C PRO A 89 6.33 -12.62 -10.70
N HIS A 90 6.24 -11.38 -10.18
CA HIS A 90 7.03 -10.24 -10.64
C HIS A 90 8.19 -9.88 -9.71
N CYS A 91 8.18 -10.38 -8.48
CA CYS A 91 9.15 -10.02 -7.44
C CYS A 91 10.42 -10.89 -7.41
N ALA A 92 10.65 -11.76 -8.37
CA ALA A 92 11.75 -12.72 -8.54
C ALA A 92 12.69 -12.98 -7.32
N GLU A 93 13.24 -11.95 -6.69
CA GLU A 93 14.19 -12.05 -5.55
C GLU A 93 14.00 -10.93 -4.51
N VAL A 94 13.01 -10.04 -4.68
CA VAL A 94 12.79 -8.88 -3.82
C VAL A 94 11.38 -8.93 -3.25
N TYR A 95 11.24 -9.20 -1.95
CA TYR A 95 9.96 -9.33 -1.28
C TYR A 95 9.74 -8.16 -0.32
N PRO A 96 8.52 -7.61 -0.23
CA PRO A 96 8.17 -6.68 0.83
C PRO A 96 8.42 -7.28 2.21
N ASP A 97 8.96 -6.48 3.13
CA ASP A 97 9.09 -6.87 4.53
C ASP A 97 7.72 -6.89 5.23
N TYR A 98 6.81 -6.01 4.76
CA TYR A 98 5.45 -5.89 5.26
C TYR A 98 4.42 -5.83 4.13
N LEU A 99 3.23 -6.38 4.38
CA LEU A 99 2.04 -6.19 3.55
C LEU A 99 0.94 -5.54 4.41
N GLY A 100 0.44 -4.39 3.97
CA GLY A 100 -0.82 -3.81 4.40
C GLY A 100 -1.89 -4.21 3.39
N THR A 101 -2.93 -4.91 3.80
CA THR A 101 -3.99 -5.38 2.91
C THR A 101 -5.37 -4.90 3.37
N VAL A 102 -6.28 -4.76 2.43
CA VAL A 102 -7.63 -4.21 2.64
C VAL A 102 -7.62 -2.92 3.46
N GLU A 103 -6.50 -2.13 3.36
CA GLU A 103 -6.26 -0.85 4.02
C GLU A 103 -6.24 -0.92 5.56
N ARG A 104 -6.19 -2.13 6.13
CA ARG A 104 -6.35 -2.35 7.58
C ARG A 104 -5.56 -3.52 8.17
N GLU A 105 -5.39 -4.62 7.46
CA GLU A 105 -4.65 -5.78 7.94
C GLU A 105 -3.15 -5.59 7.72
N LEU A 106 -2.34 -6.14 8.61
CA LEU A 106 -0.89 -6.07 8.57
C LEU A 106 -0.28 -7.46 8.67
N PHE A 107 0.66 -7.74 7.78
CA PHE A 107 1.44 -8.98 7.76
C PHE A 107 2.92 -8.65 7.61
N HIS A 108 3.78 -9.46 8.23
CA HIS A 108 5.23 -9.35 8.07
C HIS A 108 5.83 -10.62 7.45
N TRP A 109 6.89 -10.45 6.67
CA TRP A 109 7.68 -11.54 6.12
C TRP A 109 8.62 -12.13 7.18
N ASN A 110 8.47 -13.42 7.51
CA ASN A 110 9.32 -14.07 8.51
C ASN A 110 10.50 -14.87 7.90
N GLY A 111 10.73 -14.73 6.59
CA GLY A 111 11.71 -15.49 5.83
C GLY A 111 11.14 -16.74 5.15
N GLN A 112 9.89 -17.11 5.42
CA GLN A 112 9.21 -18.28 4.84
C GLN A 112 7.81 -17.93 4.32
N GLU A 113 7.06 -17.13 5.08
CA GLU A 113 5.68 -16.76 4.77
C GLU A 113 5.34 -15.40 5.36
N TYR A 114 4.25 -14.79 4.88
CA TYR A 114 3.67 -13.60 5.49
C TYR A 114 2.79 -13.97 6.67
N ARG A 115 3.22 -13.63 7.90
CA ARG A 115 2.50 -13.84 9.15
C ARG A 115 1.74 -12.61 9.57
N GLN A 116 0.55 -12.83 10.13
CA GLN A 116 -0.28 -11.75 10.67
C GLN A 116 0.43 -11.04 11.84
N GLU A 117 0.29 -9.73 11.88
CA GLU A 117 0.52 -8.91 13.06
C GLU A 117 -0.69 -9.03 13.99
N ALA A 118 -0.72 -10.12 14.76
CA ALA A 118 -1.93 -10.59 15.45
C ALA A 118 -2.54 -9.55 16.42
N GLU A 119 -1.71 -8.76 17.11
CA GLU A 119 -2.19 -7.73 18.04
C GLU A 119 -2.88 -6.59 17.28
N TRP A 120 -2.22 -6.08 16.23
CA TRP A 120 -2.78 -5.04 15.38
C TRP A 120 -4.08 -5.50 14.71
N ASN A 121 -4.05 -6.65 14.02
CA ASN A 121 -5.20 -7.13 13.26
C ASN A 121 -6.41 -7.41 14.17
N ARG A 122 -6.20 -7.94 15.38
CA ARG A 122 -7.27 -8.14 16.37
C ARG A 122 -7.85 -6.81 16.85
N SER A 123 -7.00 -5.83 17.16
CA SER A 123 -7.44 -4.50 17.59
C SER A 123 -8.28 -3.83 16.51
N VAL A 124 -7.81 -3.85 15.27
CA VAL A 124 -8.52 -3.27 14.13
C VAL A 124 -9.85 -3.97 13.86
N GLN A 125 -9.89 -5.31 13.98
CA GLN A 125 -11.13 -6.07 13.85
C GLN A 125 -12.13 -5.65 14.93
N THR A 126 -11.73 -5.58 16.19
CA THR A 126 -12.61 -5.16 17.31
C THR A 126 -13.18 -3.76 17.07
N ILE A 127 -12.33 -2.80 16.62
CA ILE A 127 -12.78 -1.43 16.32
C ILE A 127 -13.86 -1.42 15.24
N HIS A 128 -13.71 -2.23 14.19
CA HIS A 128 -14.70 -2.29 13.11
C HIS A 128 -15.97 -3.02 13.54
N ASP A 129 -15.86 -4.13 14.27
CA ASP A 129 -17.02 -4.89 14.76
C ASP A 129 -17.90 -4.03 15.68
N ASP A 130 -17.29 -3.27 16.59
CA ASP A 130 -18.00 -2.34 17.48
C ASP A 130 -18.66 -1.20 16.69
N LEU A 131 -17.96 -0.61 15.72
CA LEU A 131 -18.48 0.45 14.85
C LEU A 131 -19.69 -0.05 14.05
N PHE A 132 -19.53 -1.17 13.36
CA PHE A 132 -20.57 -1.71 12.48
C PHE A 132 -21.81 -2.17 13.26
N LYS A 133 -21.62 -2.78 14.42
CA LYS A 133 -22.72 -3.14 15.34
C LYS A 133 -23.46 -1.92 15.85
N THR A 134 -22.73 -0.88 16.25
CA THR A 134 -23.33 0.37 16.77
C THR A 134 -24.17 1.07 15.71
N HIS A 135 -23.73 1.05 14.45
CA HIS A 135 -24.36 1.78 13.33
C HIS A 135 -25.04 0.86 12.31
N GLU A 136 -25.38 -0.38 12.68
CA GLU A 136 -25.96 -1.39 11.79
C GLU A 136 -27.19 -0.89 11.01
N THR A 137 -28.13 -0.22 11.71
CA THR A 137 -29.35 0.33 11.10
C THR A 137 -29.05 1.38 10.03
N LEU A 138 -28.09 2.28 10.29
CA LEU A 138 -27.67 3.31 9.34
C LEU A 138 -26.98 2.70 8.13
N ILE A 139 -26.04 1.78 8.35
CA ILE A 139 -25.29 1.09 7.31
C ILE A 139 -26.24 0.29 6.40
N THR A 140 -27.18 -0.43 6.98
CA THR A 140 -28.23 -1.17 6.24
C THR A 140 -29.06 -0.23 5.38
N LYS A 141 -29.46 0.95 5.93
CA LYS A 141 -30.22 1.98 5.20
C LYS A 141 -29.42 2.52 4.00
N VAL A 142 -28.11 2.75 4.16
CA VAL A 142 -27.25 3.15 3.05
C VAL A 142 -27.20 2.08 1.96
N GLY A 143 -27.00 0.81 2.34
CA GLY A 143 -27.00 -0.30 1.36
C GLY A 143 -28.32 -0.42 0.60
N GLN A 144 -29.46 -0.25 1.27
CA GLN A 144 -30.78 -0.24 0.64
C GLN A 144 -30.96 0.97 -0.30
N TRP A 145 -30.54 2.16 0.14
CA TRP A 145 -30.59 3.37 -0.68
C TRP A 145 -29.80 3.20 -1.98
N ILE A 146 -28.58 2.64 -1.91
CA ILE A 146 -27.78 2.38 -3.11
C ILE A 146 -28.49 1.40 -4.05
N ARG A 147 -28.94 0.23 -3.53
CA ARG A 147 -29.64 -0.78 -4.35
C ARG A 147 -30.91 -0.27 -5.03
N THR A 148 -31.58 0.73 -4.42
CA THR A 148 -32.83 1.27 -4.95
C THR A 148 -32.63 2.31 -6.03
N ASN A 149 -31.53 3.07 -5.98
CA ASN A 149 -31.34 4.28 -6.79
C ASN A 149 -30.26 4.14 -7.86
N PHE A 150 -29.42 3.10 -7.84
CA PHE A 150 -28.25 2.96 -8.70
C PHE A 150 -28.16 1.57 -9.31
N CYS A 151 -27.36 1.43 -10.38
CA CYS A 151 -27.04 0.16 -11.02
C CYS A 151 -25.85 -0.55 -10.34
N ALA A 152 -25.33 0.02 -9.28
CA ALA A 152 -24.20 -0.50 -8.55
C ALA A 152 -24.47 -1.86 -7.90
N GLN A 153 -23.47 -2.73 -7.91
CA GLN A 153 -23.48 -3.96 -7.14
C GLN A 153 -23.16 -3.66 -5.68
N VAL A 154 -24.05 -4.04 -4.77
CA VAL A 154 -23.85 -3.92 -3.31
C VAL A 154 -23.77 -5.31 -2.70
N TYR A 155 -22.67 -5.60 -2.01
CA TYR A 155 -22.40 -6.89 -1.38
C TYR A 155 -21.79 -6.71 0.01
N GLU A 156 -21.60 -7.80 0.73
CA GLU A 156 -20.91 -7.89 2.02
C GLU A 156 -19.63 -8.70 1.83
N ASP A 157 -18.57 -8.32 2.51
CA ASP A 157 -17.33 -9.09 2.60
C ASP A 157 -16.90 -9.26 4.08
N PRO A 158 -15.85 -10.03 4.39
CA PRO A 158 -15.36 -10.18 5.77
C PRO A 158 -14.89 -8.88 6.43
N PHE A 159 -14.77 -7.79 5.68
CA PHE A 159 -14.21 -6.53 6.14
C PHE A 159 -15.23 -5.41 6.27
N SER A 160 -16.38 -5.51 5.61
CA SER A 160 -17.42 -4.48 5.66
C SER A 160 -18.80 -5.07 5.35
N PRO A 161 -19.83 -4.69 6.12
CA PRO A 161 -21.22 -5.15 5.88
C PRO A 161 -21.85 -4.54 4.63
N VAL A 162 -21.25 -3.48 4.07
CA VAL A 162 -21.65 -2.87 2.79
C VAL A 162 -20.41 -2.50 1.99
N CYS A 163 -20.25 -3.21 0.88
CA CYS A 163 -19.27 -2.98 -0.15
C CYS A 163 -19.97 -2.62 -1.45
N LEU A 164 -19.32 -1.83 -2.29
CA LEU A 164 -19.83 -1.29 -3.54
C LEU A 164 -18.92 -1.63 -4.71
N ILE A 165 -19.52 -1.97 -5.85
CA ILE A 165 -18.92 -1.84 -7.17
C ILE A 165 -19.88 -1.01 -8.01
N ALA A 166 -19.52 0.24 -8.29
CA ALA A 166 -20.32 1.11 -9.15
C ALA A 166 -20.16 0.74 -10.62
N SER A 167 -21.14 1.09 -11.43
CA SER A 167 -21.14 0.83 -12.89
C SER A 167 -20.23 1.79 -13.66
N SER A 168 -19.90 2.93 -13.08
CA SER A 168 -18.97 3.94 -13.62
C SER A 168 -18.37 4.81 -12.51
N GLN A 169 -17.35 5.60 -12.84
CA GLN A 169 -16.75 6.56 -11.93
C GLN A 169 -17.73 7.67 -11.55
N GLU A 170 -18.58 8.14 -12.50
CA GLU A 170 -19.59 9.14 -12.22
C GLU A 170 -20.63 8.62 -11.24
N GLU A 171 -21.08 7.36 -11.39
CA GLU A 171 -21.99 6.73 -10.44
C GLU A 171 -21.35 6.60 -9.05
N ALA A 172 -20.07 6.19 -9.00
CA ALA A 172 -19.32 6.10 -7.75
C ALA A 172 -19.22 7.44 -7.03
N GLU A 173 -19.03 8.55 -7.75
CA GLU A 173 -18.99 9.91 -7.20
C GLU A 173 -20.33 10.32 -6.60
N ILE A 174 -21.42 10.15 -7.36
CA ILE A 174 -22.78 10.48 -6.89
C ILE A 174 -23.13 9.67 -5.63
N ILE A 175 -22.76 8.39 -5.62
CA ILE A 175 -22.97 7.53 -4.45
C ILE A 175 -22.11 8.02 -3.27
N HIS A 176 -20.86 8.39 -3.50
CA HIS A 176 -19.95 8.90 -2.47
C HIS A 176 -20.52 10.13 -1.79
N GLU A 177 -20.96 11.13 -2.56
CA GLU A 177 -21.61 12.32 -2.02
C GLU A 177 -22.91 12.01 -1.25
N GLY A 178 -23.71 11.06 -1.75
CA GLY A 178 -24.95 10.65 -1.11
C GLY A 178 -24.68 9.94 0.22
N VAL A 179 -23.72 9.03 0.26
CA VAL A 179 -23.31 8.34 1.49
C VAL A 179 -22.76 9.35 2.51
N ALA A 180 -21.89 10.28 2.10
CA ALA A 180 -21.38 11.32 2.98
C ALA A 180 -22.50 12.15 3.65
N ARG A 181 -23.55 12.49 2.89
CA ARG A 181 -24.73 13.19 3.45
C ARG A 181 -25.55 12.34 4.42
N ILE A 182 -25.74 11.04 4.11
CA ILE A 182 -26.53 10.14 4.95
C ILE A 182 -25.80 9.84 6.26
N THR A 183 -24.45 9.78 6.24
CA THR A 183 -23.61 9.43 7.39
C THR A 183 -23.00 10.62 8.12
N ALA A 184 -23.40 11.86 7.77
CA ALA A 184 -22.79 13.11 8.24
C ALA A 184 -22.75 13.28 9.79
N GLU A 185 -23.65 12.62 10.50
CA GLU A 185 -23.72 12.68 11.97
C GLU A 185 -22.82 11.62 12.67
N VAL A 186 -22.12 10.77 11.92
CA VAL A 186 -21.29 9.69 12.45
C VAL A 186 -19.82 9.89 12.07
N ASP A 187 -19.12 10.70 12.84
CA ASP A 187 -17.72 11.10 12.59
C ASP A 187 -16.74 9.92 12.49
N GLN A 188 -17.07 8.78 13.11
CA GLN A 188 -16.20 7.60 13.11
C GLN A 188 -16.35 6.72 11.88
N LEU A 189 -17.42 6.88 11.09
CA LEU A 189 -17.71 6.06 9.93
C LEU A 189 -17.13 6.70 8.66
N ALA A 190 -16.19 6.02 8.04
CA ALA A 190 -15.60 6.42 6.78
C ALA A 190 -16.17 5.59 5.62
N TRP A 191 -16.37 6.22 4.47
CA TRP A 191 -16.65 5.57 3.19
C TRP A 191 -15.38 5.62 2.34
N VAL A 192 -14.60 4.55 2.39
CA VAL A 192 -13.32 4.45 1.69
C VAL A 192 -13.57 4.04 0.25
N ARG A 193 -13.13 4.88 -0.67
CA ARG A 193 -13.30 4.68 -2.11
C ARG A 193 -11.96 4.45 -2.81
N ASN A 194 -11.97 3.51 -3.77
CA ASN A 194 -10.89 3.28 -4.72
C ASN A 194 -11.52 2.99 -6.08
N ASP A 195 -11.42 3.95 -7.02
CA ASP A 195 -12.06 3.92 -8.33
C ASP A 195 -13.60 3.70 -8.23
N VAL A 196 -14.11 2.60 -8.78
CA VAL A 196 -15.51 2.20 -8.70
C VAL A 196 -15.84 1.37 -7.46
N TYR A 197 -14.86 1.03 -6.66
CA TYR A 197 -15.01 0.25 -5.42
C TYR A 197 -15.11 1.16 -4.23
N ALA A 198 -15.98 0.79 -3.27
CA ALA A 198 -16.01 1.45 -1.97
C ALA A 198 -16.52 0.52 -0.88
N ARG A 199 -16.17 0.84 0.39
CA ARG A 199 -16.64 0.12 1.58
C ARG A 199 -16.66 1.03 2.79
N PHE A 200 -17.42 0.62 3.82
CA PHE A 200 -17.31 1.27 5.13
C PHE A 200 -16.04 0.82 5.87
N ALA A 201 -15.47 1.77 6.60
CA ALA A 201 -14.34 1.55 7.50
C ALA A 201 -14.42 2.51 8.69
N HIS A 202 -13.60 2.30 9.72
CA HIS A 202 -13.42 3.27 10.79
C HIS A 202 -12.45 4.37 10.33
N VAL A 203 -12.80 5.64 10.58
CA VAL A 203 -12.04 6.82 10.11
C VAL A 203 -10.56 6.80 10.54
N SER A 204 -10.21 6.17 11.67
CA SER A 204 -8.83 6.09 12.15
C SER A 204 -8.03 4.93 11.53
N ILE A 205 -8.70 4.04 10.77
CA ILE A 205 -8.06 2.87 10.14
C ILE A 205 -8.03 3.09 8.63
N HIS A 206 -6.85 3.35 8.12
CA HIS A 206 -6.59 3.69 6.73
C HIS A 206 -5.10 3.45 6.41
N LYS A 207 -4.67 3.53 5.16
CA LYS A 207 -3.28 3.26 4.74
C LYS A 207 -2.23 4.00 5.58
N GLY A 208 -2.48 5.26 5.96
CA GLY A 208 -1.57 6.03 6.81
C GLY A 208 -1.41 5.43 8.21
N SER A 209 -2.49 4.94 8.84
CA SER A 209 -2.43 4.31 10.17
C SER A 209 -1.71 2.96 10.14
N VAL A 210 -1.93 2.16 9.07
CA VAL A 210 -1.25 0.86 8.88
C VAL A 210 0.27 1.08 8.70
N MET A 211 0.66 2.04 7.86
CA MET A 211 2.06 2.43 7.70
C MET A 211 2.69 2.92 9.00
N ARG A 212 1.97 3.76 9.77
CA ARG A 212 2.41 4.26 11.08
C ARG A 212 2.64 3.14 12.08
N GLU A 213 1.85 2.06 12.05
CA GLU A 213 2.07 0.92 12.95
C GLU A 213 3.40 0.23 12.66
N VAL A 214 3.77 0.03 11.39
CA VAL A 214 5.10 -0.49 11.02
C VAL A 214 6.19 0.45 11.51
N ALA A 215 6.05 1.75 11.28
CA ALA A 215 7.01 2.76 11.73
C ALA A 215 7.19 2.73 13.27
N ARG A 216 6.09 2.63 14.03
CA ARG A 216 6.09 2.53 15.50
C ARG A 216 6.85 1.30 15.98
N LYS A 217 6.62 0.14 15.37
CA LYS A 217 7.31 -1.13 15.72
C LYS A 217 8.83 -1.06 15.56
N HIS A 218 9.29 -0.26 14.61
CA HIS A 218 10.72 -0.12 14.28
C HIS A 218 11.34 1.19 14.76
N ALA A 219 10.61 2.00 15.54
CA ALA A 219 11.03 3.33 15.99
C ALA A 219 11.55 4.20 14.83
N ILE A 220 10.75 4.27 13.74
CA ILE A 220 11.03 5.06 12.53
C ILE A 220 10.19 6.33 12.58
N GLY A 221 10.84 7.49 12.52
CA GLY A 221 10.17 8.79 12.42
C GLY A 221 9.82 9.14 10.97
N PRO A 222 8.83 10.05 10.76
CA PRO A 222 8.41 10.46 9.43
C PRO A 222 9.54 10.93 8.51
N HIS A 223 10.59 11.56 9.06
CA HIS A 223 11.76 12.06 8.32
C HIS A 223 12.54 10.95 7.59
N ALA A 224 12.41 9.71 8.01
CA ALA A 224 13.06 8.56 7.40
C ALA A 224 12.07 7.66 6.63
N MET A 225 10.91 8.23 6.23
CA MET A 225 9.85 7.49 5.56
C MET A 225 9.53 8.09 4.20
N VAL A 226 9.24 7.19 3.25
CA VAL A 226 8.69 7.50 1.93
C VAL A 226 7.32 6.86 1.82
N ALA A 227 6.33 7.61 1.37
CA ALA A 227 5.03 7.11 0.96
C ALA A 227 4.80 7.39 -0.52
N ALA A 228 4.30 6.39 -1.26
CA ALA A 228 3.94 6.52 -2.66
C ALA A 228 2.56 5.93 -2.94
N GLY A 229 1.71 6.66 -3.66
CA GLY A 229 0.34 6.28 -4.00
C GLY A 229 -0.19 7.10 -5.17
N ASP A 230 -1.32 6.68 -5.74
CA ASP A 230 -1.90 7.32 -6.92
C ASP A 230 -3.41 7.55 -6.84
N HIS A 231 -4.09 6.99 -5.82
CA HIS A 231 -5.54 7.03 -5.74
C HIS A 231 -6.09 7.59 -4.41
N PHE A 232 -7.42 7.78 -4.30
CA PHE A 232 -8.09 8.40 -3.14
C PHE A 232 -7.80 7.71 -1.81
N ASN A 233 -7.73 6.36 -1.78
CA ASN A 233 -7.41 5.60 -0.58
C ASN A 233 -5.95 5.77 -0.11
N ASP A 234 -5.09 6.42 -0.93
CA ASP A 234 -3.71 6.77 -0.57
C ASP A 234 -3.59 8.12 0.13
N LEU A 235 -4.59 9.01 -0.06
CA LEU A 235 -4.56 10.36 0.51
C LEU A 235 -4.18 10.39 1.99
N PRO A 236 -4.69 9.45 2.85
CA PRO A 236 -4.30 9.45 4.26
C PRO A 236 -2.84 9.12 4.52
N MET A 237 -2.13 8.38 3.65
CA MET A 237 -0.70 8.13 3.84
C MET A 237 0.19 9.18 3.17
N LEU A 238 -0.37 9.98 2.25
CA LEU A 238 0.32 11.07 1.55
C LEU A 238 0.25 12.39 2.35
N GLU A 239 0.53 12.31 3.64
CA GLU A 239 0.61 13.45 4.54
C GLU A 239 1.97 13.47 5.25
N ARG A 240 2.59 14.65 5.40
CA ARG A 240 3.91 14.79 6.03
C ARG A 240 3.96 14.34 7.49
N ARG A 241 2.82 14.28 8.17
CA ARG A 241 2.76 13.70 9.53
C ARG A 241 3.07 12.19 9.54
N TYR A 242 2.91 11.49 8.42
CA TYR A 242 3.21 10.07 8.28
C TYR A 242 4.54 9.82 7.60
N ALA A 243 4.84 10.53 6.51
CA ALA A 243 6.09 10.40 5.76
C ALA A 243 6.55 11.76 5.25
N GLU A 244 7.81 12.11 5.46
CA GLU A 244 8.37 13.38 4.98
C GLU A 244 8.50 13.40 3.45
N HIS A 245 8.75 12.25 2.85
CA HIS A 245 8.96 12.12 1.42
C HIS A 245 7.75 11.46 0.77
N LEU A 246 7.09 12.21 -0.12
CA LEU A 246 5.89 11.76 -0.83
C LEU A 246 6.19 11.67 -2.32
N ILE A 247 5.79 10.57 -2.95
CA ILE A 247 5.97 10.36 -4.39
C ILE A 247 4.62 9.96 -4.99
N VAL A 248 4.19 10.67 -6.03
CA VAL A 248 3.00 10.31 -6.80
C VAL A 248 3.35 10.18 -8.28
N PRO A 249 3.00 9.06 -8.93
CA PRO A 249 3.18 8.86 -10.37
C PRO A 249 2.31 9.82 -11.21
N SER A 250 2.64 9.98 -12.49
CA SER A 250 1.90 10.89 -13.39
C SER A 250 0.48 10.40 -13.73
N ASN A 251 0.18 9.13 -13.54
CA ASN A 251 -1.16 8.54 -13.72
C ASN A 251 -2.09 8.76 -12.52
N SER A 252 -1.61 9.43 -11.46
CA SER A 252 -2.40 9.66 -10.24
C SER A 252 -3.62 10.53 -10.49
N MET A 253 -4.66 10.34 -9.67
CA MET A 253 -5.84 11.19 -9.69
C MET A 253 -5.46 12.66 -9.46
N PRO A 254 -6.17 13.62 -10.10
CA PRO A 254 -5.85 15.05 -9.97
C PRO A 254 -5.79 15.53 -8.51
N GLU A 255 -6.70 15.06 -7.66
CA GLU A 255 -6.78 15.40 -6.24
C GLU A 255 -5.56 14.86 -5.45
N VAL A 256 -5.06 13.69 -5.83
CA VAL A 256 -3.86 13.08 -5.23
C VAL A 256 -2.61 13.88 -5.63
N ILE A 257 -2.53 14.31 -6.90
CA ILE A 257 -1.47 15.19 -7.39
C ILE A 257 -1.50 16.54 -6.65
N GLU A 258 -2.67 17.13 -6.48
CA GLU A 258 -2.84 18.40 -5.76
C GLU A 258 -2.45 18.25 -4.28
N LYS A 259 -2.91 17.19 -3.63
CA LYS A 259 -2.53 16.87 -2.24
C LYS A 259 -1.02 16.72 -2.11
N ALA A 260 -0.39 15.92 -2.96
CA ALA A 260 1.05 15.73 -2.92
C ALA A 260 1.83 17.06 -3.10
N ARG A 261 1.40 17.91 -4.04
CA ARG A 261 1.99 19.25 -4.22
C ARG A 261 1.83 20.15 -3.01
N SER A 262 0.65 20.17 -2.40
CA SER A 262 0.37 20.96 -1.19
C SER A 262 1.21 20.53 0.01
N GLU A 263 1.54 19.25 0.09
CA GLU A 263 2.43 18.66 1.10
C GLU A 263 3.93 18.77 0.72
N GLY A 264 4.27 19.37 -0.44
CA GLY A 264 5.65 19.46 -0.93
C GLY A 264 6.24 18.13 -1.39
N GLY A 265 5.39 17.19 -1.82
CA GLY A 265 5.78 15.90 -2.38
C GLY A 265 6.24 16.00 -3.84
N TYR A 266 6.86 14.95 -4.33
CA TYR A 266 7.31 14.82 -5.71
C TYR A 266 6.23 14.23 -6.61
N VAL A 267 5.86 14.95 -7.65
CA VAL A 267 4.99 14.47 -8.72
C VAL A 267 5.87 14.05 -9.90
N ALA A 268 5.87 12.77 -10.21
CA ALA A 268 6.70 12.21 -11.28
C ALA A 268 6.13 12.54 -12.66
N ASN A 269 7.01 12.54 -13.68
CA ASN A 269 6.60 12.64 -15.08
C ASN A 269 6.24 11.26 -15.65
N SER A 270 6.75 10.21 -15.06
CA SER A 270 6.52 8.82 -15.46
C SER A 270 5.37 8.19 -14.69
N GLN A 271 4.75 7.15 -15.27
CA GLN A 271 3.62 6.44 -14.68
C GLN A 271 4.08 5.30 -13.75
N ALA A 272 3.23 4.93 -12.80
CA ALA A 272 3.36 3.76 -11.94
C ALA A 272 4.80 3.52 -11.43
N GLY A 273 5.31 2.29 -11.52
CA GLY A 273 6.65 1.93 -11.03
C GLY A 273 7.81 2.70 -11.67
N GLN A 274 7.67 3.24 -12.89
CA GLN A 274 8.65 4.15 -13.46
C GLN A 274 8.63 5.50 -12.75
N GLY A 275 7.43 6.01 -12.41
CA GLY A 275 7.27 7.24 -11.63
C GLY A 275 7.82 7.11 -10.22
N LEU A 276 7.60 5.95 -9.58
CA LEU A 276 8.20 5.65 -8.27
C LEU A 276 9.74 5.65 -8.35
N LEU A 277 10.33 4.99 -9.35
CA LEU A 277 11.77 4.98 -9.55
C LEU A 277 12.34 6.39 -9.80
N GLU A 278 11.64 7.18 -10.63
CA GLU A 278 11.99 8.58 -10.90
C GLU A 278 12.01 9.38 -9.59
N GLY A 279 10.96 9.27 -8.77
CA GLY A 279 10.85 9.97 -7.49
C GLY A 279 11.95 9.58 -6.50
N LEU A 280 12.22 8.29 -6.31
CA LEU A 280 13.31 7.80 -5.46
C LEU A 280 14.67 8.36 -5.90
N THR A 281 14.91 8.45 -7.21
CA THR A 281 16.13 9.01 -7.78
C THR A 281 16.22 10.51 -7.52
N LYS A 282 15.15 11.25 -7.79
CA LYS A 282 15.10 12.72 -7.65
C LYS A 282 15.24 13.19 -6.21
N LEU A 283 14.73 12.38 -5.28
CA LEU A 283 14.87 12.65 -3.84
C LEU A 283 16.24 12.19 -3.27
N GLY A 284 17.16 11.73 -4.13
CA GLY A 284 18.52 11.34 -3.71
C GLY A 284 18.58 10.07 -2.86
N MET A 285 17.55 9.24 -2.90
CA MET A 285 17.46 8.02 -2.08
C MET A 285 18.22 6.84 -2.68
N LEU A 286 18.50 6.91 -3.98
CA LEU A 286 19.32 5.93 -4.70
C LEU A 286 20.70 6.55 -4.92
N GLU A 287 21.76 5.78 -4.61
CA GLU A 287 23.12 6.21 -5.00
C GLU A 287 23.16 6.40 -6.51
N GLU A 288 23.73 7.53 -6.97
CA GLU A 288 24.16 7.65 -8.34
C GLU A 288 25.16 6.50 -8.60
N PRO A 289 25.09 5.82 -9.77
CA PRO A 289 26.13 4.88 -10.12
C PRO A 289 27.45 5.66 -10.08
N MET A 290 28.37 5.26 -9.17
CA MET A 290 29.72 5.80 -9.19
C MET A 290 30.21 5.66 -10.63
N MET A 291 30.43 6.78 -11.31
CA MET A 291 31.08 6.75 -12.60
C MET A 291 32.43 6.11 -12.34
N ASP A 292 32.67 4.96 -12.94
CA ASP A 292 33.98 4.33 -12.89
C ASP A 292 34.99 5.35 -13.44
N PRO A 293 35.92 5.86 -12.62
CA PRO A 293 36.87 6.86 -13.08
C PRO A 293 37.81 6.33 -14.17
N TYR A 294 37.66 5.05 -14.56
CA TYR A 294 38.48 4.35 -15.56
C TYR A 294 37.69 3.79 -16.75
N SER A 295 36.39 4.17 -16.94
CA SER A 295 35.61 3.81 -18.14
C SER A 295 35.71 4.83 -19.24
#